data_a8edf74f9a5f76c1042dbb793c474dc0
#
_entry.id   a8edf74f9a5f76c1042dbb793c474dc0
#
_cell.length_a   1.000
_cell.length_b   1.000
_cell.length_c   1.000
_cell.angle_alpha   90.00
_cell.angle_beta   90.00
_cell.angle_gamma   90.00
#
_symmetry.space_group_name_H-M   'P 1'
#
loop_
_entity.id
_entity.type
_entity.pdbx_description
1 polymer ?
#
loop_
_entity_poly.entity_id
_entity_poly.type
_entity_poly.pdbx_seq_one_letter_code
_entity_poly.pdbx_strand_id
1 'polypeptide(L)'
;MKRSFDSRVDYSLLLPVFCLLVIGVVAIYIAVSHDYPNNVLPILGQQIAWISLGLVIGFVVMFFNTEFLWKVTPYLYGLGLALMVLPLVFYNPNLVASTGAKNWVSIGGTTLFQPSEFMKISYILMLARAIVRFTQRHKE
;
A
#
# COMPACT_ATOMS: atom_id res chain seq x y z
N MET A 1 16.11 -18.28 19.90
CA MET A 1 15.68 -17.25 20.86
C MET A 1 14.29 -16.76 20.42
N LYS A 2 13.22 -17.08 21.16
CA LYS A 2 11.87 -16.55 20.88
C LYS A 2 11.89 -15.06 21.22
N ARG A 3 11.92 -14.18 20.22
CA ARG A 3 11.65 -12.76 20.44
C ARG A 3 10.22 -12.63 20.95
N SER A 4 10.04 -12.00 22.10
CA SER A 4 8.70 -11.69 22.61
C SER A 4 7.96 -10.79 21.61
N PHE A 5 6.65 -10.89 21.55
CA PHE A 5 5.80 -10.10 20.65
C PHE A 5 6.07 -8.60 20.83
N ASP A 6 6.32 -8.18 22.04
CA ASP A 6 6.60 -6.79 22.45
C ASP A 6 7.86 -6.20 21.79
N SER A 7 8.86 -7.01 21.45
CA SER A 7 10.09 -6.57 20.76
C SER A 7 9.94 -6.38 19.24
N ARG A 8 8.78 -6.69 18.69
CA ARG A 8 8.48 -6.57 17.25
C ARG A 8 7.69 -5.31 16.91
N VAL A 9 7.11 -4.67 17.91
CA VAL A 9 6.24 -3.51 17.76
C VAL A 9 7.01 -2.25 18.17
N ASP A 10 7.21 -1.36 17.23
CA ASP A 10 7.76 -0.04 17.51
C ASP A 10 6.61 0.96 17.71
N TYR A 11 6.32 1.25 18.97
CA TYR A 11 5.24 2.18 19.35
C TYR A 11 5.50 3.61 18.88
N SER A 12 6.76 3.99 18.68
CA SER A 12 7.11 5.32 18.15
C SER A 12 6.69 5.51 16.69
N LEU A 13 6.58 4.39 15.94
CA LEU A 13 6.05 4.38 14.58
C LEU A 13 4.52 4.25 14.54
N LEU A 14 3.92 3.53 15.50
CA LEU A 14 2.47 3.32 15.49
C LEU A 14 1.69 4.61 15.76
N LEU A 15 2.19 5.47 16.66
CA LEU A 15 1.51 6.72 17.00
C LEU A 15 1.36 7.65 15.79
N PRO A 16 2.42 7.98 15.03
CA PRO A 16 2.29 8.77 13.79
C PRO A 16 1.36 8.12 12.76
N VAL A 17 1.43 6.80 12.58
CA VAL A 17 0.56 6.08 11.64
C VAL A 17 -0.90 6.25 12.04
N PHE A 18 -1.23 6.06 13.32
CA PHE A 18 -2.58 6.26 13.83
C PHE A 18 -3.07 7.70 13.62
N CYS A 19 -2.24 8.70 13.94
CA CYS A 19 -2.56 10.11 13.72
C CYS A 19 -2.85 10.39 12.22
N LEU A 20 -2.02 9.87 11.32
CA LEU A 20 -2.21 10.01 9.87
C LEU A 20 -3.50 9.35 9.39
N LEU A 21 -3.87 8.18 9.92
CA LEU A 21 -5.12 7.51 9.60
C LEU A 21 -6.33 8.35 10.03
N VAL A 22 -6.30 8.92 11.25
CA VAL A 22 -7.38 9.78 11.74
C VAL A 22 -7.49 11.04 10.88
N ILE A 23 -6.38 11.73 10.62
CA ILE A 23 -6.36 12.92 9.75
C ILE A 23 -6.88 12.57 8.35
N GLY A 24 -6.49 11.43 7.78
CA GLY A 24 -6.95 10.98 6.48
C GLY A 24 -8.47 10.76 6.43
N VAL A 25 -9.05 10.12 7.46
CA VAL A 25 -10.50 9.92 7.54
C VAL A 25 -11.24 11.25 7.66
N VAL A 26 -10.74 12.18 8.50
CA VAL A 26 -11.32 13.50 8.65
C VAL A 26 -11.25 14.31 7.36
N ALA A 27 -10.13 14.29 6.67
CA ALA A 27 -9.95 14.98 5.39
C ALA A 27 -10.91 14.45 4.32
N ILE A 28 -11.07 13.12 4.21
CA ILE A 28 -12.03 12.49 3.30
C ILE A 28 -13.46 12.85 3.68
N TYR A 29 -13.80 12.85 4.97
CA TYR A 29 -15.12 13.27 5.43
C TYR A 29 -15.45 14.69 4.99
N ILE A 30 -14.54 15.64 5.20
CA ILE A 30 -14.74 17.05 4.81
C ILE A 30 -14.92 17.17 3.29
N ALA A 31 -14.04 16.55 2.49
CA ALA A 31 -14.10 16.61 1.04
C ALA A 31 -15.40 16.00 0.51
N VAL A 32 -15.76 14.81 0.97
CA VAL A 32 -16.96 14.10 0.50
C VAL A 32 -18.24 14.78 0.96
N SER A 33 -18.27 15.37 2.15
CA SER A 33 -19.44 16.13 2.64
C SER A 33 -19.74 17.36 1.80
N HIS A 34 -18.69 17.95 1.21
CA HIS A 34 -18.85 19.10 0.31
C HIS A 34 -19.25 18.67 -1.10
N ASP A 35 -18.55 17.69 -1.69
CA ASP A 35 -18.68 17.34 -3.10
C ASP A 35 -19.80 16.32 -3.38
N TYR A 36 -20.07 15.42 -2.41
CA TYR A 36 -21.02 14.31 -2.56
C TYR A 36 -21.88 14.10 -1.31
N PRO A 37 -22.72 15.07 -0.90
CA PRO A 37 -23.45 15.03 0.38
C PRO A 37 -24.35 13.80 0.53
N ASN A 38 -24.87 13.25 -0.56
CA ASN A 38 -25.76 12.07 -0.54
C ASN A 38 -25.00 10.73 -0.44
N ASN A 39 -23.66 10.71 -0.62
CA ASN A 39 -22.84 9.51 -0.67
C ASN A 39 -21.75 9.47 0.43
N VAL A 40 -21.86 10.28 1.46
CA VAL A 40 -20.85 10.40 2.52
C VAL A 40 -20.65 9.05 3.23
N LEU A 41 -21.72 8.41 3.69
CA LEU A 41 -21.64 7.15 4.43
C LEU A 41 -21.05 5.99 3.63
N PRO A 42 -21.46 5.73 2.37
CA PRO A 42 -20.85 4.68 1.56
C PRO A 42 -19.35 4.89 1.32
N ILE A 43 -18.92 6.12 1.02
CA ILE A 43 -17.51 6.43 0.75
C ILE A 43 -16.66 6.28 2.02
N LEU A 44 -17.13 6.78 3.16
CA LEU A 44 -16.46 6.58 4.44
C LEU A 44 -16.40 5.11 4.84
N GLY A 45 -17.48 4.37 4.64
CA GLY A 45 -17.52 2.92 4.90
C GLY A 45 -16.48 2.17 4.08
N GLN A 46 -16.33 2.52 2.81
CA GLN A 46 -15.29 1.96 1.95
C GLN A 46 -13.88 2.31 2.45
N GLN A 47 -13.65 3.54 2.88
CA GLN A 47 -12.37 3.97 3.44
C GLN A 47 -12.01 3.20 4.72
N ILE A 48 -12.97 3.05 5.63
CA ILE A 48 -12.78 2.27 6.86
C ILE A 48 -12.49 0.80 6.54
N ALA A 49 -13.15 0.22 5.54
CA ALA A 49 -12.89 -1.14 5.09
C ALA A 49 -11.44 -1.30 4.57
N TRP A 50 -10.94 -0.36 3.77
CA TRP A 50 -9.56 -0.37 3.29
C TRP A 50 -8.54 -0.17 4.42
N ILE A 51 -8.81 0.71 5.39
CA ILE A 51 -7.97 0.89 6.57
C ILE A 51 -7.92 -0.42 7.38
N SER A 52 -9.07 -1.04 7.63
CA SER A 52 -9.16 -2.30 8.36
C SER A 52 -8.39 -3.42 7.66
N LEU A 53 -8.54 -3.55 6.34
CA LEU A 53 -7.78 -4.50 5.53
C LEU A 53 -6.27 -4.24 5.63
N GLY A 54 -5.84 -2.98 5.52
CA GLY A 54 -4.44 -2.58 5.65
C GLY A 54 -3.86 -2.92 7.03
N LEU A 55 -4.61 -2.70 8.11
CA LEU A 55 -4.19 -3.06 9.47
C LEU A 55 -4.07 -4.57 9.63
N VAL A 56 -5.02 -5.36 9.09
CA VAL A 56 -4.95 -6.83 9.11
C VAL A 56 -3.71 -7.33 8.35
N ILE A 57 -3.46 -6.81 7.14
CA ILE A 57 -2.28 -7.18 6.35
C ILE A 57 -1.00 -6.80 7.11
N GLY A 58 -0.91 -5.59 7.68
CA GLY A 58 0.21 -5.15 8.48
C GLY A 58 0.47 -6.07 9.67
N PHE A 59 -0.59 -6.46 10.39
CA PHE A 59 -0.50 -7.42 11.49
C PHE A 59 0.01 -8.79 11.01
N VAL A 60 -0.51 -9.31 9.91
CA VAL A 60 -0.07 -10.60 9.34
C VAL A 60 1.42 -10.55 8.94
N VAL A 61 1.86 -9.44 8.32
CA VAL A 61 3.27 -9.27 7.91
C VAL A 61 4.23 -9.31 9.11
N MET A 62 3.80 -8.87 10.31
CA MET A 62 4.63 -8.92 11.53
C MET A 62 5.01 -10.35 11.96
N PHE A 63 4.26 -11.37 11.54
CA PHE A 63 4.59 -12.77 11.84
C PHE A 63 5.65 -13.35 10.91
N PHE A 64 5.91 -12.74 9.77
CA PHE A 64 6.94 -13.22 8.85
C PHE A 64 8.33 -12.89 9.36
N ASN A 65 9.25 -13.85 9.20
CA ASN A 65 10.65 -13.65 9.50
C ASN A 65 11.30 -12.77 8.43
N THR A 66 12.24 -11.94 8.83
CA THR A 66 13.01 -11.07 7.93
C THR A 66 13.68 -11.85 6.79
N GLU A 67 14.17 -13.05 7.07
CA GLU A 67 14.79 -13.93 6.06
C GLU A 67 13.79 -14.34 4.97
N PHE A 68 12.55 -14.65 5.36
CA PHE A 68 11.48 -14.98 4.42
C PHE A 68 11.16 -13.77 3.55
N LEU A 69 10.95 -12.60 4.16
CA LEU A 69 10.70 -11.36 3.42
C LEU A 69 11.82 -11.07 2.41
N TRP A 70 13.09 -11.30 2.80
CA TRP A 70 14.22 -11.10 1.91
C TRP A 70 14.27 -12.06 0.73
N LYS A 71 13.85 -13.31 0.93
CA LYS A 71 13.75 -14.30 -0.16
C LYS A 71 12.64 -13.93 -1.15
N VAL A 72 11.50 -13.45 -0.66
CA VAL A 72 10.31 -13.14 -1.47
C VAL A 72 10.42 -11.77 -2.18
N THR A 73 11.18 -10.82 -1.63
CA THR A 73 11.32 -9.46 -2.14
C THR A 73 11.58 -9.36 -3.66
N PRO A 74 12.53 -10.10 -4.29
CA PRO A 74 12.75 -9.97 -5.73
C PRO A 74 11.58 -10.45 -6.57
N TYR A 75 10.82 -11.42 -6.07
CA TYR A 75 9.60 -11.91 -6.74
C TYR A 75 8.47 -10.89 -6.63
N LEU A 76 8.31 -10.24 -5.45
CA LEU A 76 7.36 -9.15 -5.26
C LEU A 76 7.69 -7.95 -6.17
N TYR A 77 8.98 -7.63 -6.31
CA TYR A 77 9.42 -6.56 -7.18
C TYR A 77 9.15 -6.88 -8.67
N GLY A 78 9.47 -8.10 -9.12
CA GLY A 78 9.16 -8.56 -10.47
C GLY A 78 7.65 -8.58 -10.74
N LEU A 79 6.83 -9.03 -9.77
CA LEU A 79 5.38 -8.97 -9.86
C LEU A 79 4.89 -7.52 -9.94
N GLY A 80 5.44 -6.62 -9.14
CA GLY A 80 5.10 -5.19 -9.17
C GLY A 80 5.34 -4.57 -10.55
N LEU A 81 6.48 -4.89 -11.18
CA LEU A 81 6.78 -4.45 -12.54
C LEU A 81 5.77 -5.00 -13.55
N ALA A 82 5.42 -6.28 -13.45
CA ALA A 82 4.42 -6.89 -14.33
C ALA A 82 3.03 -6.25 -14.14
N LEU A 83 2.62 -5.98 -12.89
CA LEU A 83 1.35 -5.33 -12.59
C LEU A 83 1.27 -3.89 -13.14
N MET A 84 2.39 -3.17 -13.24
CA MET A 84 2.44 -1.82 -13.82
C MET A 84 2.05 -1.78 -15.31
N VAL A 85 2.11 -2.91 -16.00
CA VAL A 85 1.67 -3.02 -17.41
C VAL A 85 0.14 -3.12 -17.52
N LEU A 86 -0.55 -3.64 -16.50
CA LEU A 86 -2.00 -3.88 -16.56
C LEU A 86 -2.85 -2.64 -16.88
N PRO A 87 -2.59 -1.44 -16.31
CA PRO A 87 -3.38 -0.25 -16.64
C PRO A 87 -3.26 0.20 -18.09
N LEU A 88 -2.25 -0.24 -18.81
CA LEU A 88 -2.11 0.07 -20.23
C LEU A 88 -3.17 -0.64 -21.08
N VAL A 89 -3.63 -1.81 -20.62
CA VAL A 89 -4.62 -2.66 -21.29
C VAL A 89 -6.00 -2.50 -20.64
N PHE A 90 -6.05 -2.52 -19.31
CA PHE A 90 -7.29 -2.49 -18.53
C PHE A 90 -7.46 -1.14 -17.85
N TYR A 91 -7.98 -0.15 -18.57
CA TYR A 91 -8.22 1.20 -18.06
C TYR A 91 -9.66 1.66 -18.30
N ASN A 92 -10.10 2.66 -17.56
CA ASN A 92 -11.38 3.33 -17.76
C ASN A 92 -11.18 4.61 -18.61
N PRO A 93 -11.74 4.68 -19.84
CA PRO A 93 -11.59 5.84 -20.71
C PRO A 93 -12.09 7.14 -20.07
N ASN A 94 -13.18 7.09 -19.31
CA ASN A 94 -13.75 8.27 -18.64
C ASN A 94 -12.81 8.81 -17.56
N LEU A 95 -12.17 7.91 -16.79
CA LEU A 95 -11.20 8.30 -15.78
C LEU A 95 -9.93 8.88 -16.43
N VAL A 96 -9.47 8.31 -17.54
CA VAL A 96 -8.34 8.84 -18.31
C VAL A 96 -8.65 10.21 -18.89
N ALA A 97 -9.87 10.44 -19.39
CA ALA A 97 -10.29 11.73 -19.91
C ALA A 97 -10.26 12.83 -18.84
N SER A 98 -10.57 12.49 -17.59
CA SER A 98 -10.57 13.44 -16.47
C SER A 98 -9.20 13.64 -15.81
N THR A 99 -8.37 12.59 -15.75
CA THR A 99 -7.07 12.61 -15.03
C THR A 99 -5.86 12.75 -15.95
N GLY A 100 -6.01 12.49 -17.24
CA GLY A 100 -4.91 12.49 -18.22
C GLY A 100 -3.97 11.27 -18.10
N ALA A 101 -4.25 10.31 -17.23
CA ALA A 101 -3.30 9.22 -16.92
C ALA A 101 -3.98 7.84 -16.79
N LYS A 102 -3.27 6.80 -17.28
CA LYS A 102 -3.68 5.39 -17.17
C LYS A 102 -3.02 4.74 -15.94
N ASN A 103 -3.43 5.14 -14.75
CA ASN A 103 -2.80 4.69 -13.50
C ASN A 103 -3.58 3.59 -12.78
N TRP A 104 -4.86 3.44 -13.12
CA TRP A 104 -5.78 2.54 -12.44
C TRP A 104 -6.17 1.34 -13.31
N VAL A 105 -6.13 0.17 -12.73
CA VAL A 105 -6.72 -1.02 -13.34
C VAL A 105 -8.23 -0.95 -13.17
N SER A 106 -8.95 -1.01 -14.29
CA SER A 106 -10.41 -0.94 -14.32
C SER A 106 -10.97 -2.04 -15.19
N ILE A 107 -12.02 -2.73 -14.71
CA ILE A 107 -12.71 -3.79 -15.43
C ILE A 107 -14.20 -3.50 -15.39
N GLY A 108 -14.88 -3.53 -16.56
CA GLY A 108 -16.31 -3.29 -16.66
C GLY A 108 -16.76 -1.90 -16.17
N GLY A 109 -15.88 -0.89 -16.25
CA GLY A 109 -16.16 0.47 -15.77
C GLY A 109 -15.90 0.70 -14.28
N THR A 110 -15.62 -0.36 -13.52
CA THR A 110 -15.27 -0.28 -12.10
C THR A 110 -13.76 -0.20 -11.92
N THR A 111 -13.29 0.77 -11.15
CA THR A 111 -11.88 0.93 -10.80
C THR A 111 -11.55 0.02 -9.63
N LEU A 112 -10.55 -0.84 -9.78
CA LEU A 112 -10.19 -1.85 -8.80
C LEU A 112 -9.06 -1.38 -7.89
N PHE A 113 -7.86 -1.17 -8.44
CA PHE A 113 -6.68 -0.77 -7.68
C PHE A 113 -5.66 -0.07 -8.56
N GLN A 114 -4.71 0.59 -7.92
CA GLN A 114 -3.58 1.25 -8.57
C GLN A 114 -2.31 0.42 -8.38
N PRO A 115 -1.73 -0.18 -9.43
CA PRO A 115 -0.55 -1.04 -9.31
C PRO A 115 0.69 -0.34 -8.73
N SER A 116 0.81 0.97 -8.91
CA SER A 116 1.90 1.75 -8.34
C SER A 116 1.94 1.74 -6.81
N GLU A 117 0.80 1.54 -6.14
CA GLU A 117 0.76 1.41 -4.67
C GLU A 117 1.48 0.13 -4.23
N PHE A 118 1.21 -0.98 -4.92
CA PHE A 118 1.92 -2.24 -4.68
C PHE A 118 3.42 -2.10 -5.04
N MET A 119 3.71 -1.44 -6.17
CA MET A 119 5.10 -1.24 -6.62
C MET A 119 5.91 -0.42 -5.61
N LYS A 120 5.35 0.61 -4.96
CA LYS A 120 6.03 1.38 -3.91
C LYS A 120 6.54 0.48 -2.78
N ILE A 121 5.67 -0.42 -2.27
CA ILE A 121 6.02 -1.33 -1.18
C ILE A 121 7.14 -2.28 -1.61
N SER A 122 7.00 -2.91 -2.77
CA SER A 122 7.99 -3.86 -3.29
C SER A 122 9.33 -3.19 -3.61
N TYR A 123 9.31 -1.93 -4.07
CA TYR A 123 10.50 -1.12 -4.32
C TYR A 123 11.25 -0.79 -3.03
N ILE A 124 10.53 -0.36 -1.97
CA ILE A 124 11.15 -0.07 -0.66
C ILE A 124 11.83 -1.32 -0.10
N LEU A 125 11.19 -2.48 -0.17
CA LEU A 125 11.76 -3.75 0.27
C LEU A 125 12.99 -4.14 -0.55
N MET A 126 12.94 -3.96 -1.88
CA MET A 126 14.06 -4.26 -2.77
C MET A 126 15.25 -3.33 -2.52
N LEU A 127 14.99 -2.03 -2.31
CA LEU A 127 16.00 -1.04 -1.99
C LEU A 127 16.68 -1.35 -0.65
N ALA A 128 15.90 -1.64 0.40
CA ALA A 128 16.42 -2.03 1.70
C ALA A 128 17.34 -3.26 1.60
N ARG A 129 16.91 -4.28 0.84
CA ARG A 129 17.72 -5.48 0.57
C ARG A 129 19.02 -5.14 -0.17
N ALA A 130 18.96 -4.28 -1.18
CA ALA A 130 20.13 -3.88 -1.95
C ALA A 130 21.16 -3.15 -1.06
N ILE A 131 20.70 -2.18 -0.25
CA ILE A 131 21.57 -1.42 0.68
C ILE A 131 22.28 -2.36 1.67
N VAL A 132 21.55 -3.28 2.30
CA VAL A 132 22.16 -4.21 3.27
C VAL A 132 23.20 -5.09 2.60
N ARG A 133 22.90 -5.65 1.42
CA ARG A 133 23.88 -6.45 0.66
C ARG A 133 25.13 -5.67 0.27
N PHE A 134 24.94 -4.43 -0.15
CA PHE A 134 26.06 -3.55 -0.50
C PHE A 134 26.95 -3.26 0.72
N THR A 135 26.32 -2.93 1.85
CA THR A 135 27.04 -2.64 3.11
C THR A 135 27.79 -3.85 3.65
N GLN A 136 27.25 -5.07 3.50
CA GLN A 136 27.92 -6.29 3.92
C GLN A 136 29.16 -6.59 3.07
N ARG A 137 29.10 -6.38 1.74
CA ARG A 137 30.25 -6.60 0.84
C ARG A 137 31.41 -5.65 1.08
N HIS A 138 31.19 -4.47 1.67
CA HIS A 138 32.26 -3.51 1.94
C HIS A 138 32.86 -3.66 3.35
N LYS A 139 32.39 -4.62 4.14
CA LYS A 139 32.93 -4.96 5.46
C LYS A 139 33.82 -6.21 5.44
N GLU A 140 33.85 -6.94 4.33
CA GLU A 140 34.80 -8.03 4.04
C GLU A 140 36.01 -7.50 3.28
#